data_d9b49a4a6d7f38970ceff6bdf229f375
#
_entry.id   d9b49a4a6d7f38970ceff6bdf229f375
#
_cell.length_a   1.000
_cell.length_b   1.000
_cell.length_c   1.000
_cell.angle_alpha   90.00
_cell.angle_beta   90.00
_cell.angle_gamma   90.00
#
_symmetry.space_group_name_H-M   'P 1'
#
loop_
_entity.id
_entity.type
_entity.pdbx_description
1 polymer ?
#
loop_
_entity_poly.entity_id
_entity_poly.type
_entity_poly.pdbx_seq_one_letter_code
_entity_poly.pdbx_strand_id
1 'polypeptide(L)'
;MRYMLLVYSTESPDGLDAEEDARIRAGHGQVIEEAARKGVLEGAEPLAPTRTATTVRVEGGKALVIDGPFAETKEHLAGYYIIDCENLDEAIEWAAMIPTACKGSEGCIEIRPLLLARPYTAGGNG
;
A
#
# COMPACT_ATOMS: atom_id res chain seq x y z
N MET A 1 8.61 15.04 -7.02
CA MET A 1 7.17 14.78 -6.99
C MET A 1 6.84 13.61 -6.08
N ARG A 2 5.76 13.70 -5.35
CA ARG A 2 5.39 12.68 -4.37
C ARG A 2 4.31 11.77 -4.92
N TYR A 3 4.49 10.48 -4.72
CA TYR A 3 3.55 9.45 -5.18
C TYR A 3 3.24 8.48 -4.05
N MET A 4 1.99 7.97 -4.05
CA MET A 4 1.65 6.81 -3.25
C MET A 4 1.64 5.60 -4.16
N LEU A 5 2.32 4.54 -3.74
CA LEU A 5 2.32 3.26 -4.44
C LEU A 5 1.43 2.32 -3.63
N LEU A 6 0.24 2.05 -4.15
CA LEU A 6 -0.75 1.23 -3.46
C LEU A 6 -0.58 -0.23 -3.91
N VAL A 7 -0.32 -1.09 -2.95
CA VAL A 7 -0.04 -2.50 -3.20
C VAL A 7 -1.33 -3.31 -3.08
N TYR A 8 -1.77 -3.89 -4.19
CA TYR A 8 -2.94 -4.75 -4.21
C TYR A 8 -2.53 -6.20 -4.36
N SER A 9 -3.10 -7.06 -3.53
CA SER A 9 -2.79 -8.49 -3.51
C SER A 9 -4.05 -9.29 -3.25
N THR A 10 -4.01 -10.57 -3.59
CA THR A 10 -5.08 -11.49 -3.20
C THR A 10 -4.81 -12.02 -1.80
N GLU A 11 -5.87 -12.33 -1.07
CA GLU A 11 -5.77 -13.01 0.21
C GLU A 11 -6.23 -14.46 0.04
N SER A 12 -5.37 -15.40 0.42
CA SER A 12 -5.73 -16.81 0.47
C SER A 12 -6.42 -17.11 1.79
N PRO A 13 -7.50 -17.94 1.81
CA PRO A 13 -8.14 -18.36 3.06
C PRO A 13 -7.17 -19.01 4.04
N ASP A 14 -6.17 -19.70 3.52
CA ASP A 14 -5.16 -20.40 4.33
C ASP A 14 -3.89 -19.57 4.58
N GLY A 15 -3.84 -18.36 4.01
CA GLY A 15 -2.67 -17.51 4.08
C GLY A 15 -1.57 -17.98 3.13
N LEU A 16 -0.43 -17.34 3.18
CA LEU A 16 0.76 -17.74 2.45
C LEU A 16 1.49 -18.83 3.25
N ASP A 17 2.16 -19.75 2.56
CA ASP A 17 3.07 -20.63 3.27
C ASP A 17 4.27 -19.83 3.81
N ALA A 18 4.97 -20.42 4.80
CA ALA A 18 6.02 -19.71 5.51
C ALA A 18 7.17 -19.26 4.59
N GLU A 19 7.47 -20.07 3.57
CA GLU A 19 8.55 -19.76 2.64
C GLU A 19 8.18 -18.60 1.72
N GLU A 20 6.96 -18.60 1.18
CA GLU A 20 6.46 -17.52 0.34
C GLU A 20 6.35 -16.22 1.13
N ASP A 21 5.82 -16.29 2.34
CA ASP A 21 5.70 -15.12 3.21
C ASP A 21 7.07 -14.51 3.50
N ALA A 22 8.05 -15.34 3.84
CA ALA A 22 9.40 -14.87 4.11
C ALA A 22 10.03 -14.20 2.88
N ARG A 23 9.81 -14.78 1.70
CA ARG A 23 10.34 -14.22 0.45
C ARG A 23 9.74 -12.86 0.13
N ILE A 24 8.44 -12.73 0.30
CA ILE A 24 7.74 -11.46 0.03
C ILE A 24 8.18 -10.40 1.04
N ARG A 25 8.26 -10.74 2.31
CA ARG A 25 8.75 -9.82 3.35
C ARG A 25 10.18 -9.36 3.07
N ALA A 26 11.05 -10.28 2.67
CA ALA A 26 12.42 -9.94 2.32
C ALA A 26 12.47 -9.02 1.11
N GLY A 27 11.63 -9.27 0.10
CA GLY A 27 11.55 -8.42 -1.09
C GLY A 27 11.10 -6.99 -0.77
N HIS A 28 10.08 -6.84 0.07
CA HIS A 28 9.65 -5.52 0.53
C HIS A 28 10.76 -4.84 1.33
N GLY A 29 11.43 -5.59 2.20
CA GLY A 29 12.54 -5.06 3.00
C GLY A 29 13.67 -4.51 2.12
N GLN A 30 13.99 -5.19 1.02
CA GLN A 30 15.00 -4.73 0.08
C GLN A 30 14.60 -3.43 -0.62
N VAL A 31 13.35 -3.31 -1.05
CA VAL A 31 12.84 -2.08 -1.68
C VAL A 31 12.88 -0.92 -0.70
N ILE A 32 12.40 -1.15 0.51
CA ILE A 32 12.38 -0.12 1.57
C ILE A 32 13.80 0.37 1.89
N GLU A 33 14.73 -0.57 2.08
CA GLU A 33 16.11 -0.23 2.39
C GLU A 33 16.77 0.57 1.26
N GLU A 34 16.57 0.17 0.03
CA GLU A 34 17.12 0.85 -1.13
C GLU A 34 16.52 2.25 -1.30
N ALA A 35 15.21 2.38 -1.16
CA ALA A 35 14.52 3.67 -1.27
C ALA A 35 14.93 4.62 -0.13
N ALA A 36 15.09 4.09 1.07
CA ALA A 36 15.56 4.88 2.21
C ALA A 36 17.00 5.35 1.99
N ARG A 37 17.86 4.47 1.50
CA ARG A 37 19.26 4.79 1.23
C ARG A 37 19.40 5.89 0.17
N LYS A 38 18.50 5.90 -0.81
CA LYS A 38 18.50 6.92 -1.86
C LYS A 38 17.75 8.19 -1.48
N GLY A 39 17.21 8.23 -0.28
CA GLY A 39 16.48 9.41 0.18
C GLY A 39 15.11 9.61 -0.49
N VAL A 40 14.56 8.57 -1.10
CA VAL A 40 13.30 8.63 -1.84
C VAL A 40 12.12 8.26 -0.97
N LEU A 41 12.32 7.40 0.04
CA LEU A 41 11.25 6.86 0.86
C LEU A 41 10.76 7.87 1.91
N GLU A 42 9.46 8.15 1.90
CA GLU A 42 8.81 8.92 2.96
C GLU A 42 8.06 8.02 3.94
N GLY A 43 7.54 6.89 3.48
CA GLY A 43 6.84 5.96 4.36
C GLY A 43 6.48 4.67 3.64
N ALA A 44 6.24 3.62 4.42
CA ALA A 44 5.78 2.35 3.91
C ALA A 44 5.09 1.60 5.05
N GLU A 45 3.88 1.11 4.80
CA GLU A 45 3.12 0.40 5.81
C GLU A 45 2.39 -0.80 5.20
N PRO A 46 2.61 -2.00 5.76
CA PRO A 46 1.75 -3.12 5.44
C PRO A 46 0.46 -3.03 6.23
N LEU A 47 -0.64 -3.48 5.64
CA LEU A 47 -1.94 -3.52 6.30
C LEU A 47 -2.22 -4.93 6.82
N ALA A 48 -2.93 -5.00 7.95
CA ALA A 48 -3.44 -6.27 8.45
C ALA A 48 -4.51 -6.82 7.50
N PRO A 49 -4.83 -8.12 7.56
CA PRO A 49 -5.80 -8.72 6.64
C PRO A 49 -7.15 -8.03 6.65
N THR A 50 -7.87 -8.11 5.52
CA THR A 50 -9.18 -7.45 5.37
C THR A 50 -10.21 -7.89 6.40
N ARG A 51 -10.11 -9.13 6.92
CA ARG A 51 -11.02 -9.60 7.98
C ARG A 51 -10.92 -8.77 9.27
N THR A 52 -9.84 -8.01 9.44
CA THR A 52 -9.67 -7.13 10.61
C THR A 52 -10.20 -5.73 10.36
N ALA A 53 -10.68 -5.46 9.16
CA ALA A 53 -11.15 -4.12 8.80
C ALA A 53 -12.44 -3.75 9.52
N THR A 54 -12.63 -2.45 9.72
CA THR A 54 -13.89 -1.88 10.22
C THR A 54 -14.27 -0.77 9.25
N THR A 55 -15.51 -0.80 8.78
CA THR A 55 -16.01 0.18 7.84
C THR A 55 -17.04 1.09 8.53
N VAL A 56 -16.90 2.39 8.35
CA VAL A 56 -17.84 3.37 8.90
C VAL A 56 -18.48 4.12 7.73
N ARG A 57 -19.80 4.19 7.74
CA ARG A 57 -20.58 5.04 6.83
C ARG A 57 -21.40 6.01 7.67
N VAL A 58 -21.64 7.18 7.13
CA VAL A 58 -22.51 8.17 7.80
C VAL A 58 -23.77 8.31 6.96
N GLU A 59 -24.90 7.99 7.55
CA GLU A 59 -26.22 8.12 6.92
C GLU A 59 -27.16 8.84 7.84
N GLY A 60 -27.81 9.90 7.34
CA GLY A 60 -28.74 10.69 8.13
C GLY A 60 -28.11 11.30 9.38
N GLY A 61 -26.82 11.64 9.32
CA GLY A 61 -26.09 12.19 10.46
C GLY A 61 -25.63 11.15 11.48
N LYS A 62 -25.84 9.87 11.21
CA LYS A 62 -25.45 8.78 12.12
C LYS A 62 -24.35 7.92 11.52
N ALA A 63 -23.42 7.52 12.37
CA ALA A 63 -22.36 6.59 11.97
C ALA A 63 -22.90 5.16 12.00
N LEU A 64 -22.71 4.46 10.88
CA LEU A 64 -22.97 3.01 10.77
C LEU A 64 -21.63 2.31 10.76
N VAL A 65 -21.40 1.44 11.72
CA VAL A 65 -20.16 0.70 11.87
C VAL A 65 -20.37 -0.75 11.47
N ILE A 66 -19.57 -1.22 10.53
CA ILE A 66 -19.67 -2.57 9.98
C ILE A 66 -18.33 -3.27 10.14
N ASP A 67 -18.32 -4.48 10.67
CA ASP A 67 -17.12 -5.30 10.72
C ASP A 67 -16.79 -5.80 9.32
N GLY A 68 -15.54 -5.67 8.93
CA GLY A 68 -15.09 -6.10 7.64
C GLY A 68 -14.89 -4.95 6.65
N PRO A 69 -14.37 -5.26 5.45
CA PRO A 69 -14.14 -4.26 4.41
C PRO A 69 -15.46 -3.79 3.79
N PHE A 70 -15.46 -2.58 3.23
CA PHE A 70 -16.67 -2.02 2.62
C PHE A 70 -17.10 -2.77 1.36
N ALA A 71 -16.20 -3.52 0.74
CA ALA A 71 -16.48 -4.33 -0.43
C ALA A 71 -15.59 -5.57 -0.43
N GLU A 72 -16.15 -6.71 -0.87
CA GLU A 72 -15.36 -7.90 -1.10
C GLU A 72 -14.86 -7.87 -2.53
N THR A 73 -13.53 -7.85 -2.69
CA THR A 73 -12.87 -7.80 -4.00
C THR A 73 -11.86 -8.94 -4.08
N LYS A 74 -11.50 -9.30 -5.31
CA LYS A 74 -10.50 -10.34 -5.51
C LYS A 74 -9.12 -9.88 -5.08
N GLU A 75 -8.79 -8.62 -5.38
CA GLU A 75 -7.55 -8.00 -4.97
C GLU A 75 -7.84 -6.95 -3.91
N HIS A 76 -7.09 -7.00 -2.82
CA HIS A 76 -7.27 -6.12 -1.67
C HIS A 76 -6.07 -5.21 -1.50
N LEU A 77 -6.29 -4.02 -0.98
CA LEU A 77 -5.19 -3.15 -0.60
C LEU A 77 -4.43 -3.80 0.55
N ALA A 78 -3.19 -4.17 0.30
CA ALA A 78 -2.35 -4.88 1.25
C ALA A 78 -1.33 -3.99 1.95
N GLY A 79 -1.09 -2.81 1.40
CA GLY A 79 -0.14 -1.87 1.98
C GLY A 79 0.13 -0.73 1.02
N TYR A 80 1.02 0.16 1.41
CA TYR A 80 1.39 1.27 0.56
C TYR A 80 2.81 1.75 0.84
N TYR A 81 3.35 2.48 -0.13
CA TYR A 81 4.60 3.22 -0.01
C TYR A 81 4.30 4.67 -0.37
N ILE A 82 5.00 5.59 0.27
CA ILE A 82 5.01 6.99 -0.15
C ILE A 82 6.46 7.32 -0.53
N ILE A 83 6.64 7.78 -1.76
CA ILE A 83 7.96 8.11 -2.27
C ILE A 83 7.96 9.53 -2.83
N ASP A 84 9.12 10.17 -2.76
CA ASP A 84 9.37 11.45 -3.40
C ASP A 84 10.48 11.24 -4.43
N CYS A 85 10.14 11.33 -5.69
CA CYS A 85 11.06 11.08 -6.78
C CYS A 85 10.87 12.12 -7.90
N GLU A 86 11.71 12.07 -8.93
CA GLU A 86 11.73 13.12 -9.93
C GLU A 86 10.48 13.15 -10.82
N ASN A 87 10.01 11.97 -11.24
CA ASN A 87 8.93 11.88 -12.21
C ASN A 87 8.23 10.52 -12.15
N LEU A 88 7.19 10.38 -12.96
CA LEU A 88 6.42 9.14 -13.03
C LEU A 88 7.27 7.95 -13.49
N ASP A 89 8.20 8.16 -14.41
CA ASP A 89 9.05 7.06 -14.90
C ASP A 89 9.86 6.45 -13.77
N GLU A 90 10.40 7.27 -12.87
CA GLU A 90 11.10 6.79 -11.70
C GLU A 90 10.17 6.06 -10.74
N ALA A 91 8.95 6.58 -10.54
CA ALA A 91 7.95 5.93 -9.71
C ALA A 91 7.60 4.54 -10.27
N ILE A 92 7.50 4.41 -11.58
CA ILE A 92 7.24 3.12 -12.24
C ILE A 92 8.39 2.14 -11.99
N GLU A 93 9.63 2.61 -12.03
CA GLU A 93 10.77 1.76 -11.73
C GLU A 93 10.71 1.24 -10.30
N TRP A 94 10.36 2.08 -9.34
CA TRP A 94 10.20 1.65 -7.96
C TRP A 94 9.05 0.65 -7.81
N ALA A 95 7.90 0.94 -8.42
CA ALA A 95 6.74 0.07 -8.35
C ALA A 95 7.03 -1.32 -8.91
N ALA A 96 7.82 -1.40 -9.98
CA ALA A 96 8.16 -2.67 -10.62
C ALA A 96 8.99 -3.60 -9.73
N MET A 97 9.64 -3.07 -8.71
CA MET A 97 10.43 -3.86 -7.77
C MET A 97 9.64 -4.38 -6.58
N ILE A 98 8.42 -3.88 -6.37
CA ILE A 98 7.61 -4.25 -5.21
C ILE A 98 6.93 -5.60 -5.44
N PRO A 99 7.16 -6.60 -4.56
CA PRO A 99 6.50 -7.89 -4.70
C PRO A 99 5.04 -7.84 -4.25
N THR A 100 4.21 -8.69 -4.87
CA THR A 100 2.82 -8.87 -4.46
C THR A 100 2.60 -10.32 -4.03
N ALA A 101 1.64 -10.52 -3.12
CA ALA A 101 1.31 -11.86 -2.63
C ALA A 101 0.33 -12.54 -3.59
N CYS A 102 0.66 -12.55 -4.87
CA CYS A 102 -0.21 -13.09 -5.91
C CYS A 102 0.56 -14.04 -6.81
N LYS A 103 -0.17 -14.97 -7.40
CA LYS A 103 0.39 -15.91 -8.38
C LYS A 103 0.02 -15.43 -9.78
N GLY A 104 0.95 -15.58 -10.69
CA GLY A 104 0.71 -15.21 -12.08
C GLY A 104 0.61 -13.70 -12.28
N SER A 105 -0.43 -13.28 -13.02
CA SER A 105 -0.67 -11.87 -13.32
C SER A 105 -1.57 -11.16 -12.32
N GLU A 106 -1.91 -11.82 -11.21
CA GLU A 106 -2.76 -11.23 -10.19
C GLU A 106 -1.94 -10.29 -9.30
N GLY A 107 -2.62 -9.29 -8.76
CA GLY A 107 -1.97 -8.25 -7.98
C GLY A 107 -1.39 -7.16 -8.85
N CYS A 108 -1.23 -5.99 -8.28
CA CYS A 108 -0.67 -4.84 -8.99
C CYS A 108 -0.24 -3.76 -8.01
N ILE A 109 0.48 -2.80 -8.55
CA ILE A 109 0.83 -1.58 -7.83
C ILE A 109 0.16 -0.41 -8.55
N GLU A 110 -0.72 0.29 -7.88
CA GLU A 110 -1.33 1.50 -8.42
C GLU A 110 -0.52 2.70 -7.98
N ILE A 111 -0.13 3.54 -8.91
CA ILE A 111 0.65 4.74 -8.63
C ILE A 111 -0.29 5.95 -8.66
N ARG A 112 -0.39 6.67 -7.55
CA ARG A 112 -1.22 7.86 -7.44
C ARG A 112 -0.34 9.06 -7.07
N PRO A 113 -0.30 10.11 -7.88
CA PRO A 113 0.36 11.34 -7.46
C PRO A 113 -0.30 11.90 -6.21
N LEU A 114 0.50 12.34 -5.26
CA LEU A 114 -0.03 13.01 -4.09
C LEU A 114 -0.31 14.46 -4.43
N LEU A 115 -1.42 14.97 -3.90
CA LEU A 115 -1.88 16.31 -4.21
C LEU A 115 -0.96 17.39 -3.66
N LEU A 116 -0.42 17.18 -2.46
CA LEU A 116 0.43 18.16 -1.79
C LEU A 116 1.91 17.90 -2.08
N ALA A 117 2.67 18.97 -2.25
CA ALA A 117 4.11 18.88 -2.48
C ALA A 117 4.87 18.34 -1.26
N ARG A 118 4.27 18.40 -0.08
CA ARG A 118 4.83 17.87 1.17
C ARG A 118 3.69 17.42 2.08
N PRO A 119 3.99 16.57 3.08
CA PRO A 119 2.94 16.07 3.97
C PRO A 119 2.18 17.17 4.68
N TYR A 120 0.88 16.96 4.84
CA TYR A 120 0.05 17.79 5.68
C TYR A 120 0.40 17.47 7.14
N THR A 121 0.65 18.50 7.93
CA THR A 121 0.94 18.33 9.36
C THR A 121 0.02 19.17 10.21
N ALA A 122 -0.18 18.71 11.47
CA ALA A 122 -1.00 19.40 12.46
C ALA A 122 -0.31 20.66 12.89
N GLY A 123 -0.03 21.59 12.51
CA GLY A 123 0.70 22.82 12.79
C GLY A 123 0.70 23.78 11.62
N GLY A 124 -0.10 23.47 10.63
CA GLY A 124 -0.34 24.41 9.57
C GLY A 124 0.73 24.52 8.52
N ASN A 125 1.22 23.44 8.11
CA ASN A 125 2.00 23.34 6.90
C ASN A 125 1.07 23.54 5.71
N GLY A 126 0.52 24.64 5.64
CA GLY A 126 -0.43 24.92 4.57
C GLY A 126 0.17 24.78 3.19
#